data_7285980508a07ca6832ed4feffdc3beb
#
_entry.id   7285980508a07ca6832ed4feffdc3beb
#
_cell.length_a   1.000
_cell.length_b   1.000
_cell.length_c   1.000
_cell.angle_alpha   90.00
_cell.angle_beta   90.00
_cell.angle_gamma   90.00
#
_symmetry.space_group_name_H-M   'P 1'
#
loop_
_entity.id
_entity.type
_entity.pdbx_description
1 polymer ?
#
loop_
_entity_poly.entity_id
_entity_poly.type
_entity_poly.pdbx_seq_one_letter_code
_entity_poly.pdbx_strand_id
1 'polypeptide(L)'
;MKRIFLACLSLICAVAFNSVCGATIATVVGATPVLGMVAGNLLSLMGGNFIPAGVLPVGVFNEIWTGEMIKAFRTASESLGWYDRIKSYDQYVKNDVIHFTELGGDPTVLVNNKTYPLNIEALEDADKPISLDYYDTTATPVTDDELHACSYDKMASVQERHREALREKIHEKAIHAIAPSAHTDNTPVLLTTGEATTDGTRKRLTFADLLAAKEACDKIKMPKKDRILVLCSEHVNDLLATEQKFKEHYNINQTEGKIARLYGFDIYEYDGTPYYKVAGKSKLAWGAVPSSSTDRQASVFYFNGRMMKANGSVQFYHSEASKDTLYHRNLVNFRKWGICLPLKSENSVGAIVSALNA
;
A
#
# COMPACT_ATOMS: atom_id res chain seq x y z
N MET A 1 7.55 40.76 -20.65
CA MET A 1 7.24 41.54 -21.87
C MET A 1 6.19 40.89 -22.76
N LYS A 2 6.29 39.61 -23.17
CA LYS A 2 5.28 38.94 -24.05
C LYS A 2 3.85 38.94 -23.48
N ARG A 3 3.66 38.72 -22.18
CA ARG A 3 2.30 38.66 -21.53
C ARG A 3 1.64 40.03 -21.47
N ILE A 4 2.41 41.12 -21.24
CA ILE A 4 1.89 42.49 -21.24
C ILE A 4 1.51 42.88 -22.66
N PHE A 5 2.30 42.53 -23.65
CA PHE A 5 2.00 42.77 -25.06
C PHE A 5 0.72 42.09 -25.51
N LEU A 6 0.51 40.80 -25.12
CA LEU A 6 -0.71 40.06 -25.43
C LEU A 6 -1.95 40.68 -24.76
N ALA A 7 -1.81 41.10 -23.50
CA ALA A 7 -2.90 41.77 -22.77
C ALA A 7 -3.26 43.12 -23.38
N CYS A 8 -2.30 43.92 -23.78
CA CYS A 8 -2.55 45.15 -24.49
C CYS A 8 -3.21 44.92 -25.85
N LEU A 9 -2.77 43.88 -26.59
CA LEU A 9 -3.35 43.55 -27.90
C LEU A 9 -4.79 43.10 -27.76
N SER A 10 -5.14 42.26 -26.77
CA SER A 10 -6.50 41.82 -26.50
C SER A 10 -7.42 42.99 -26.08
N LEU A 11 -6.93 43.92 -25.30
CA LEU A 11 -7.69 45.11 -24.91
C LEU A 11 -8.00 46.01 -26.13
N ILE A 12 -7.01 46.22 -27.01
CA ILE A 12 -7.17 47.01 -28.25
C ILE A 12 -8.21 46.34 -29.16
N CYS A 13 -8.15 45.01 -29.31
CA CYS A 13 -9.12 44.27 -30.12
C CYS A 13 -10.56 44.38 -29.54
N ALA A 14 -10.72 44.27 -28.21
CA ALA A 14 -12.02 44.39 -27.54
C ALA A 14 -12.63 45.78 -27.72
N VAL A 15 -11.83 46.85 -27.56
CA VAL A 15 -12.26 48.24 -27.78
C VAL A 15 -12.63 48.49 -29.24
N ALA A 16 -11.89 47.96 -30.18
CA ALA A 16 -12.18 48.10 -31.62
C ALA A 16 -13.50 47.37 -31.98
N PHE A 17 -13.70 46.16 -31.48
CA PHE A 17 -14.92 45.37 -31.70
C PHE A 17 -16.16 46.08 -31.13
N ASN A 18 -16.09 46.49 -29.87
CA ASN A 18 -17.19 47.22 -29.22
C ASN A 18 -17.50 48.56 -29.92
N SER A 19 -16.49 49.25 -30.45
CA SER A 19 -16.69 50.48 -31.18
C SER A 19 -17.43 50.27 -32.51
N VAL A 20 -17.07 49.18 -33.23
CA VAL A 20 -17.76 48.84 -34.50
C VAL A 20 -19.23 48.40 -34.22
N CYS A 21 -19.43 47.53 -33.25
CA CYS A 21 -20.78 47.08 -32.88
C CYS A 21 -21.65 48.24 -32.37
N GLY A 22 -21.11 49.09 -31.51
CA GLY A 22 -21.82 50.24 -30.96
C GLY A 22 -22.19 51.27 -32.05
N ALA A 23 -21.29 51.52 -33.02
CA ALA A 23 -21.58 52.41 -34.15
C ALA A 23 -22.72 51.86 -35.07
N THR A 24 -22.67 50.56 -35.37
CA THR A 24 -23.70 49.91 -36.22
C THR A 24 -25.07 49.91 -35.53
N ILE A 25 -25.16 49.63 -34.23
CA ILE A 25 -26.41 49.72 -33.47
C ILE A 25 -26.95 51.17 -33.44
N ALA A 26 -26.06 52.18 -33.20
CA ALA A 26 -26.45 53.56 -33.19
C ALA A 26 -27.04 54.04 -34.53
N THR A 27 -26.47 53.61 -35.65
CA THR A 27 -27.01 53.95 -36.95
C THR A 27 -28.39 53.33 -37.20
N VAL A 28 -28.67 52.16 -36.71
CA VAL A 28 -29.98 51.50 -36.81
C VAL A 28 -31.03 52.20 -35.96
N VAL A 29 -30.65 52.74 -34.80
CA VAL A 29 -31.55 53.46 -33.89
C VAL A 29 -31.65 54.96 -34.20
N GLY A 30 -30.96 55.44 -35.22
CA GLY A 30 -30.97 56.86 -35.62
C GLY A 30 -30.16 57.81 -34.72
N ALA A 31 -29.23 57.25 -33.94
CA ALA A 31 -28.29 58.01 -33.13
C ALA A 31 -26.96 58.26 -33.88
N THR A 32 -26.17 59.20 -33.42
CA THR A 32 -24.85 59.49 -34.04
C THR A 32 -23.89 58.30 -33.77
N PRO A 33 -23.12 57.86 -34.78
CA PRO A 33 -22.18 56.72 -34.62
C PRO A 33 -21.19 56.89 -33.48
N VAL A 34 -20.76 58.10 -33.23
CA VAL A 34 -19.83 58.45 -32.14
C VAL A 34 -20.42 58.15 -30.77
N LEU A 35 -21.70 58.46 -30.58
CA LEU A 35 -22.41 58.17 -29.33
C LEU A 35 -22.55 56.71 -29.09
N GLY A 36 -22.79 55.91 -30.14
CA GLY A 36 -22.83 54.45 -30.08
C GLY A 36 -21.50 53.82 -29.75
N MET A 37 -20.40 54.32 -30.30
CA MET A 37 -19.06 53.86 -29.94
C MET A 37 -18.70 54.08 -28.48
N VAL A 38 -19.04 55.23 -27.93
CA VAL A 38 -18.79 55.59 -26.50
C VAL A 38 -19.71 54.74 -25.60
N ALA A 39 -20.97 54.63 -25.94
CA ALA A 39 -21.94 53.88 -25.16
C ALA A 39 -21.59 52.36 -25.14
N GLY A 40 -21.18 51.80 -26.28
CA GLY A 40 -20.76 50.38 -26.40
C GLY A 40 -19.57 50.03 -25.51
N ASN A 41 -18.53 50.90 -25.50
CA ASN A 41 -17.39 50.71 -24.65
C ASN A 41 -17.69 50.94 -23.15
N LEU A 42 -18.56 51.93 -22.83
CA LEU A 42 -18.98 52.19 -21.45
C LEU A 42 -19.83 51.04 -20.88
N LEU A 43 -20.77 50.47 -21.68
CA LEU A 43 -21.59 49.34 -21.30
C LEU A 43 -20.73 48.10 -21.06
N SER A 44 -19.72 47.84 -21.90
CA SER A 44 -18.77 46.75 -21.72
C SER A 44 -17.96 46.90 -20.44
N LEU A 45 -17.58 48.15 -20.07
CA LEU A 45 -16.85 48.41 -18.83
C LEU A 45 -17.76 48.24 -17.58
N MET A 46 -19.01 48.61 -17.69
CA MET A 46 -20.00 48.46 -16.60
C MET A 46 -20.49 47.01 -16.49
N GLY A 47 -20.62 46.30 -17.61
CA GLY A 47 -21.04 44.90 -17.65
C GLY A 47 -20.05 43.96 -16.96
N GLY A 48 -18.78 44.29 -16.99
CA GLY A 48 -17.72 43.55 -16.25
C GLY A 48 -17.90 43.59 -14.71
N ASN A 49 -18.58 44.62 -14.18
CA ASN A 49 -18.84 44.77 -12.74
C ASN A 49 -20.21 44.25 -12.30
N PHE A 50 -21.09 43.86 -13.23
CA PHE A 50 -22.42 43.37 -12.95
C PHE A 50 -22.59 41.87 -12.94
N ILE A 51 -21.51 41.10 -13.19
CA ILE A 51 -21.52 39.66 -12.96
C ILE A 51 -21.34 39.49 -11.45
N PRO A 52 -22.38 39.09 -10.69
CA PRO A 52 -22.19 38.86 -9.27
C PRO A 52 -21.10 37.81 -9.09
N ALA A 53 -20.09 38.12 -8.27
CA ALA A 53 -19.09 37.19 -7.83
C ALA A 53 -19.81 36.01 -7.14
N GLY A 54 -19.97 34.89 -7.86
CA GLY A 54 -20.72 33.72 -7.35
C GLY A 54 -21.63 33.05 -8.38
N VAL A 55 -21.76 33.59 -9.60
CA VAL A 55 -22.46 32.89 -10.70
C VAL A 55 -21.56 31.93 -11.46
N LEU A 56 -20.25 32.12 -11.35
CA LEU A 56 -19.31 31.05 -11.75
C LEU A 56 -19.14 30.15 -10.53
N PRO A 57 -19.45 28.87 -10.62
CA PRO A 57 -19.11 27.96 -9.55
C PRO A 57 -17.62 28.11 -9.29
N VAL A 58 -17.26 28.61 -8.10
CA VAL A 58 -15.90 28.56 -7.56
C VAL A 58 -15.62 27.10 -7.26
N GLY A 59 -15.55 26.35 -8.31
CA GLY A 59 -15.24 24.94 -8.33
C GLY A 59 -14.12 24.74 -9.32
N VAL A 60 -13.44 23.71 -9.14
CA VAL A 60 -12.33 23.08 -9.83
C VAL A 60 -12.38 23.17 -11.40
N PHE A 61 -13.39 23.82 -11.96
CA PHE A 61 -13.83 23.70 -13.33
C PHE A 61 -13.20 24.70 -14.33
N ASN A 62 -12.51 25.74 -13.90
CA ASN A 62 -11.96 26.76 -14.83
C ASN A 62 -10.54 27.22 -14.50
N GLU A 63 -9.88 26.59 -13.54
CA GLU A 63 -8.45 26.83 -13.36
C GLU A 63 -7.67 25.96 -14.33
N ILE A 64 -6.67 26.53 -15.01
CA ILE A 64 -5.71 25.77 -15.80
C ILE A 64 -4.87 25.00 -14.79
N TRP A 65 -5.30 23.79 -14.47
CA TRP A 65 -4.56 22.87 -13.64
C TRP A 65 -3.31 22.46 -14.40
N THR A 66 -2.16 22.64 -13.79
CA THR A 66 -0.98 21.88 -14.21
C THR A 66 -1.41 20.43 -14.16
N GLY A 67 -1.24 19.67 -15.24
CA GLY A 67 -1.69 18.26 -15.31
C GLY A 67 -0.97 17.32 -14.35
N GLU A 68 -0.30 17.86 -13.33
CA GLU A 68 0.35 17.13 -12.26
C GLU A 68 -0.62 16.93 -11.10
N MET A 69 -1.08 15.72 -10.98
CA MET A 69 -1.92 15.29 -9.86
C MET A 69 -1.03 14.92 -8.68
N ILE A 70 -1.22 15.61 -7.55
CA ILE A 70 -0.56 15.20 -6.29
C ILE A 70 -1.21 13.90 -5.83
N LYS A 71 -0.48 12.80 -5.98
CA LYS A 71 -0.92 11.49 -5.48
C LYS A 71 -0.67 11.40 -3.98
N ALA A 72 -1.56 10.72 -3.27
CA ALA A 72 -1.33 10.39 -1.86
C ALA A 72 -0.11 9.46 -1.74
N PHE A 73 0.74 9.71 -0.74
CA PHE A 73 1.82 8.79 -0.41
C PHE A 73 1.23 7.48 0.12
N ARG A 74 1.65 6.37 -0.46
CA ARG A 74 1.23 5.03 -0.05
C ARG A 74 2.41 4.09 -0.01
N THR A 75 2.49 3.30 1.00
CA THR A 75 3.52 2.26 1.16
C THR A 75 3.49 1.23 0.03
N ALA A 76 2.33 1.05 -0.61
CA ALA A 76 2.16 0.12 -1.73
C ALA A 76 2.77 0.58 -3.04
N SER A 77 3.13 1.87 -3.19
CA SER A 77 3.78 2.37 -4.42
C SER A 77 5.26 2.04 -4.47
N GLU A 78 5.85 1.65 -3.34
CA GLU A 78 7.25 1.25 -3.26
C GLU A 78 7.43 -0.24 -3.59
N SER A 79 8.61 -0.58 -4.10
CA SER A 79 8.98 -1.97 -4.33
C SER A 79 9.16 -2.68 -2.98
N LEU A 80 8.27 -3.61 -2.67
CA LEU A 80 8.36 -4.43 -1.46
C LEU A 80 9.18 -5.70 -1.75
N GLY A 81 10.50 -5.56 -1.74
CA GLY A 81 11.42 -6.64 -2.08
C GLY A 81 11.22 -7.91 -1.26
N TRP A 82 10.76 -7.81 -0.01
CA TRP A 82 10.45 -8.97 0.81
C TRP A 82 9.27 -9.78 0.24
N TYR A 83 8.23 -9.11 -0.31
CA TYR A 83 7.06 -9.77 -0.89
C TYR A 83 7.36 -10.32 -2.27
N ASP A 84 8.13 -9.58 -3.07
CA ASP A 84 8.45 -9.97 -4.45
C ASP A 84 9.30 -11.24 -4.51
N ARG A 85 10.16 -11.48 -3.52
CA ARG A 85 10.97 -12.69 -3.38
C ARG A 85 10.19 -13.95 -3.04
N ILE A 86 8.97 -13.83 -2.52
CA ILE A 86 8.13 -14.98 -2.20
C ILE A 86 7.73 -15.68 -3.49
N LYS A 87 7.89 -16.99 -3.54
CA LYS A 87 7.57 -17.81 -4.71
C LYS A 87 6.08 -17.76 -5.03
N SER A 88 5.76 -17.43 -6.30
CA SER A 88 4.39 -17.44 -6.81
C SER A 88 3.97 -18.83 -7.27
N TYR A 89 2.71 -19.18 -6.94
CA TYR A 89 2.06 -20.42 -7.33
C TYR A 89 0.80 -20.17 -8.17
N ASP A 90 0.74 -19.04 -8.86
CA ASP A 90 -0.43 -18.60 -9.64
C ASP A 90 -0.89 -19.64 -10.67
N GLN A 91 0.03 -20.39 -11.26
CA GLN A 91 -0.27 -21.43 -12.25
C GLN A 91 -1.03 -22.65 -11.70
N TYR A 92 -1.03 -22.83 -10.37
CA TYR A 92 -1.70 -23.96 -9.71
C TYR A 92 -3.07 -23.59 -9.15
N VAL A 93 -3.49 -22.34 -9.30
CA VAL A 93 -4.82 -21.88 -8.88
C VAL A 93 -5.88 -22.44 -9.83
N LYS A 94 -6.80 -23.23 -9.31
CA LYS A 94 -7.99 -23.69 -10.03
C LYS A 94 -9.23 -23.44 -9.18
N ASN A 95 -10.20 -22.73 -9.71
CA ASN A 95 -11.44 -22.38 -9.00
C ASN A 95 -11.18 -21.75 -7.62
N ASP A 96 -10.19 -20.84 -7.52
CA ASP A 96 -9.79 -20.15 -6.30
C ASP A 96 -9.32 -21.06 -5.14
N VAL A 97 -8.88 -22.29 -5.47
CA VAL A 97 -8.28 -23.25 -4.53
C VAL A 97 -6.95 -23.77 -5.08
N ILE A 98 -6.00 -23.95 -4.17
CA ILE A 98 -4.71 -24.60 -4.46
C ILE A 98 -4.59 -25.84 -3.59
N HIS A 99 -4.20 -26.94 -4.20
CA HIS A 99 -3.89 -28.18 -3.51
C HIS A 99 -2.39 -28.35 -3.30
N PHE A 100 -1.99 -28.55 -2.07
CA PHE A 100 -0.60 -28.90 -1.71
C PHE A 100 -0.55 -30.26 -1.06
N THR A 101 0.42 -31.05 -1.47
CA THR A 101 0.72 -32.30 -0.78
C THR A 101 1.66 -31.99 0.39
N GLU A 102 1.19 -32.13 1.61
CA GLU A 102 2.04 -32.08 2.80
C GLU A 102 2.67 -33.47 2.97
N LEU A 103 4.00 -33.53 2.81
CA LEU A 103 4.75 -34.76 3.02
C LEU A 103 4.78 -35.09 4.51
N GLY A 104 4.54 -36.33 4.83
CA GLY A 104 4.65 -36.88 6.18
C GLY A 104 6.07 -36.82 6.76
N GLY A 105 6.29 -37.46 7.87
CA GLY A 105 7.60 -37.50 8.51
C GLY A 105 8.64 -38.26 7.67
N ASP A 106 9.91 -37.90 7.82
CA ASP A 106 11.01 -38.63 7.21
C ASP A 106 11.15 -40.01 7.87
N PRO A 107 11.56 -41.04 7.12
CA PRO A 107 11.80 -42.36 7.67
C PRO A 107 12.94 -42.37 8.69
N THR A 108 12.85 -43.20 9.68
CA THR A 108 13.90 -43.33 10.71
C THR A 108 15.18 -43.94 10.12
N VAL A 109 16.30 -43.21 10.21
CA VAL A 109 17.58 -43.70 9.76
C VAL A 109 18.26 -44.49 10.88
N LEU A 110 18.49 -45.79 10.66
CA LEU A 110 19.20 -46.66 11.57
C LEU A 110 20.67 -46.77 11.17
N VAL A 111 21.57 -46.30 12.04
CA VAL A 111 23.03 -46.38 11.80
C VAL A 111 23.57 -47.64 12.45
N ASN A 112 24.33 -48.45 11.67
CA ASN A 112 24.95 -49.74 12.11
C ASN A 112 23.91 -50.72 12.73
N ASN A 113 22.72 -50.80 12.17
CA ASN A 113 21.67 -51.69 12.65
C ASN A 113 22.07 -53.17 12.51
N LYS A 114 21.84 -53.93 13.58
CA LYS A 114 22.05 -55.38 13.63
C LYS A 114 20.74 -56.15 13.91
N THR A 115 19.63 -55.43 14.02
CA THR A 115 18.32 -56.00 14.34
C THR A 115 17.45 -56.14 13.09
N TYR A 116 17.00 -57.34 12.80
CA TYR A 116 16.12 -57.65 11.67
C TYR A 116 14.94 -58.51 12.14
N PRO A 117 13.73 -58.37 11.54
CA PRO A 117 13.37 -57.52 10.41
C PRO A 117 13.28 -56.04 10.76
N LEU A 118 13.48 -55.13 9.78
CA LEU A 118 13.28 -53.72 9.92
C LEU A 118 11.77 -53.39 10.07
N ASN A 119 11.47 -52.41 10.87
CA ASN A 119 10.11 -51.89 10.95
C ASN A 119 9.71 -51.23 9.62
N ILE A 120 8.51 -51.46 9.15
CA ILE A 120 7.93 -50.81 8.00
C ILE A 120 7.24 -49.53 8.51
N GLU A 121 7.76 -48.36 8.08
CA GLU A 121 7.15 -47.07 8.36
C GLU A 121 6.46 -46.59 7.09
N ALA A 122 5.13 -46.42 7.14
CA ALA A 122 4.38 -45.83 6.06
C ALA A 122 4.55 -44.30 6.09
N LEU A 123 4.90 -43.72 4.95
CA LEU A 123 4.91 -42.26 4.77
C LEU A 123 3.47 -41.81 4.49
N GLU A 124 2.88 -41.04 5.40
CA GLU A 124 1.54 -40.51 5.25
C GLU A 124 1.61 -39.14 4.61
N ASP A 125 1.25 -39.05 3.34
CA ASP A 125 1.11 -37.76 2.63
C ASP A 125 -0.35 -37.30 2.70
N ALA A 126 -0.56 -36.02 3.02
CA ALA A 126 -1.89 -35.44 3.13
C ALA A 126 -2.08 -34.34 2.07
N ASP A 127 -3.27 -34.32 1.44
CA ASP A 127 -3.69 -33.20 0.61
C ASP A 127 -4.19 -32.06 1.50
N LYS A 128 -3.62 -30.86 1.30
CA LYS A 128 -3.99 -29.65 2.02
C LYS A 128 -4.56 -28.64 1.04
N PRO A 129 -5.89 -28.60 0.87
CA PRO A 129 -6.53 -27.58 0.06
C PRO A 129 -6.46 -26.22 0.76
N ILE A 130 -6.06 -25.19 0.03
CA ILE A 130 -5.97 -23.81 0.49
C ILE A 130 -6.83 -22.95 -0.41
N SER A 131 -7.90 -22.36 0.16
CA SER A 131 -8.77 -21.44 -0.54
C SER A 131 -8.15 -20.03 -0.54
N LEU A 132 -8.26 -19.33 -1.66
CA LEU A 132 -7.80 -17.95 -1.76
C LEU A 132 -8.71 -17.02 -0.96
N ASP A 133 -8.09 -16.02 -0.33
CA ASP A 133 -8.83 -14.89 0.24
C ASP A 133 -9.32 -13.97 -0.90
N TYR A 134 -10.44 -13.30 -0.70
CA TYR A 134 -10.92 -12.27 -1.62
C TYR A 134 -10.92 -10.89 -0.96
N TYR A 135 -10.60 -9.89 -1.74
CA TYR A 135 -10.49 -8.50 -1.33
C TYR A 135 -11.41 -7.66 -2.18
N ASP A 136 -12.41 -7.04 -1.57
CA ASP A 136 -13.35 -6.13 -2.23
C ASP A 136 -13.03 -4.68 -1.87
N THR A 137 -13.12 -3.79 -2.86
CA THR A 137 -13.14 -2.36 -2.60
C THR A 137 -14.57 -1.86 -2.47
N THR A 138 -14.79 -0.82 -1.68
CA THR A 138 -16.09 -0.13 -1.63
C THR A 138 -16.37 0.54 -2.98
N ALA A 139 -17.63 0.53 -3.43
CA ALA A 139 -18.02 1.19 -4.67
C ALA A 139 -17.80 2.70 -4.58
N THR A 140 -17.12 3.27 -5.58
CA THR A 140 -16.88 4.71 -5.69
C THR A 140 -17.72 5.27 -6.82
N PRO A 141 -18.58 6.28 -6.57
CA PRO A 141 -19.33 6.95 -7.61
C PRO A 141 -18.47 7.97 -8.34
N VAL A 142 -18.63 8.04 -9.65
CA VAL A 142 -18.07 9.08 -10.53
C VAL A 142 -19.22 9.61 -11.37
N THR A 143 -19.61 10.87 -11.16
CA THR A 143 -20.73 11.50 -11.87
C THR A 143 -20.33 11.90 -13.29
N ASP A 144 -21.32 12.00 -14.18
CA ASP A 144 -21.07 12.47 -15.54
C ASP A 144 -20.57 13.91 -15.56
N ASP A 145 -21.08 14.76 -14.68
CA ASP A 145 -20.64 16.14 -14.55
C ASP A 145 -19.14 16.23 -14.17
N GLU A 146 -18.66 15.34 -13.29
CA GLU A 146 -17.23 15.26 -12.95
C GLU A 146 -16.38 14.80 -14.12
N LEU A 147 -16.86 13.86 -14.95
CA LEU A 147 -16.14 13.39 -16.13
C LEU A 147 -16.00 14.50 -17.20
N HIS A 148 -17.04 15.32 -17.38
CA HIS A 148 -16.99 16.42 -18.33
C HIS A 148 -16.22 17.64 -17.82
N ALA A 149 -16.22 17.87 -16.52
CA ALA A 149 -15.69 19.08 -15.92
C ALA A 149 -14.24 18.97 -15.44
N CYS A 150 -13.74 17.76 -15.21
CA CYS A 150 -12.36 17.55 -14.79
C CYS A 150 -11.37 17.71 -15.96
N SER A 151 -10.26 18.38 -15.68
CA SER A 151 -9.14 18.55 -16.63
C SER A 151 -8.26 17.30 -16.80
N TYR A 152 -8.53 16.23 -16.06
CA TYR A 152 -7.80 14.97 -16.06
C TYR A 152 -8.74 13.77 -16.15
N ASP A 153 -8.21 12.61 -16.52
CA ASP A 153 -8.98 11.37 -16.55
C ASP A 153 -9.34 10.90 -15.13
N LYS A 154 -10.52 11.33 -14.67
CA LYS A 154 -11.06 10.99 -13.35
C LYS A 154 -11.25 9.48 -13.19
N MET A 155 -11.71 8.78 -14.22
CA MET A 155 -11.97 7.36 -14.19
C MET A 155 -10.66 6.56 -13.99
N ALA A 156 -9.62 6.89 -14.75
CA ALA A 156 -8.30 6.26 -14.59
C ALA A 156 -7.71 6.51 -13.19
N SER A 157 -7.86 7.73 -12.66
CA SER A 157 -7.43 8.06 -11.31
C SER A 157 -8.14 7.24 -10.22
N VAL A 158 -9.47 7.08 -10.34
CA VAL A 158 -10.26 6.26 -9.40
C VAL A 158 -9.83 4.80 -9.47
N GLN A 159 -9.67 4.24 -10.67
CA GLN A 159 -9.19 2.86 -10.86
C GLN A 159 -7.80 2.64 -10.26
N GLU A 160 -6.87 3.58 -10.43
CA GLU A 160 -5.53 3.52 -9.84
C GLU A 160 -5.60 3.50 -8.31
N ARG A 161 -6.40 4.38 -7.69
CA ARG A 161 -6.60 4.43 -6.24
C ARG A 161 -7.15 3.12 -5.68
N HIS A 162 -8.11 2.49 -6.35
CA HIS A 162 -8.64 1.18 -5.95
C HIS A 162 -7.55 0.10 -6.03
N ARG A 163 -6.75 0.10 -7.10
CA ARG A 163 -5.66 -0.85 -7.29
C ARG A 163 -4.59 -0.72 -6.22
N GLU A 164 -4.21 0.51 -5.88
CA GLU A 164 -3.24 0.78 -4.82
C GLU A 164 -3.76 0.37 -3.44
N ALA A 165 -5.02 0.69 -3.12
CA ALA A 165 -5.64 0.30 -1.85
C ALA A 165 -5.71 -1.23 -1.69
N LEU A 166 -6.06 -1.96 -2.75
CA LEU A 166 -6.04 -3.43 -2.75
C LEU A 166 -4.64 -3.97 -2.52
N ARG A 167 -3.63 -3.40 -3.20
CA ARG A 167 -2.23 -3.82 -3.08
C ARG A 167 -1.72 -3.64 -1.64
N GLU A 168 -1.99 -2.49 -1.03
CA GLU A 168 -1.63 -2.21 0.36
C GLU A 168 -2.23 -3.24 1.32
N LYS A 169 -3.53 -3.50 1.22
CA LYS A 169 -4.21 -4.48 2.08
C LYS A 169 -3.74 -5.92 1.87
N ILE A 170 -3.39 -6.29 0.64
CA ILE A 170 -2.81 -7.60 0.35
C ILE A 170 -1.44 -7.75 1.03
N HIS A 171 -0.59 -6.72 0.98
CA HIS A 171 0.73 -6.77 1.63
C HIS A 171 0.63 -6.82 3.16
N GLU A 172 -0.24 -6.00 3.77
CA GLU A 172 -0.51 -6.06 5.21
C GLU A 172 -1.02 -7.44 5.64
N LYS A 173 -1.97 -8.01 4.89
CA LYS A 173 -2.51 -9.34 5.16
C LYS A 173 -1.44 -10.42 4.98
N ALA A 174 -0.56 -10.29 3.98
CA ALA A 174 0.52 -11.22 3.73
C ALA A 174 1.50 -11.30 4.90
N ILE A 175 2.03 -10.18 5.38
CA ILE A 175 2.96 -10.19 6.51
C ILE A 175 2.28 -10.64 7.80
N HIS A 176 1.00 -10.29 7.99
CA HIS A 176 0.22 -10.79 9.11
C HIS A 176 0.05 -12.32 9.05
N ALA A 177 -0.20 -12.89 7.87
CA ALA A 177 -0.36 -14.33 7.72
C ALA A 177 0.97 -15.10 7.90
N ILE A 178 2.09 -14.53 7.46
CA ILE A 178 3.44 -15.10 7.63
C ILE A 178 3.83 -15.13 9.11
N ALA A 179 3.48 -14.10 9.87
CA ALA A 179 3.87 -13.96 11.27
C ALA A 179 3.26 -15.07 12.14
N PRO A 180 4.02 -15.64 13.10
CA PRO A 180 3.52 -16.71 13.99
C PRO A 180 2.33 -16.23 14.82
N SER A 181 1.38 -17.13 15.09
CA SER A 181 0.19 -16.82 15.90
C SER A 181 0.51 -16.64 17.39
N ALA A 182 1.45 -17.42 17.90
CA ALA A 182 1.91 -17.36 19.28
C ALA A 182 3.34 -17.91 19.41
N HIS A 183 3.94 -17.66 20.55
CA HIS A 183 5.25 -18.24 20.89
C HIS A 183 5.14 -19.73 21.12
N THR A 184 5.95 -20.49 20.41
CA THR A 184 6.23 -21.91 20.65
C THR A 184 7.71 -22.18 20.46
N ASP A 185 8.19 -23.37 20.85
CA ASP A 185 9.59 -23.76 20.61
C ASP A 185 9.93 -23.78 19.11
N ASN A 186 8.95 -24.08 18.25
CA ASN A 186 9.10 -24.17 16.80
C ASN A 186 8.79 -22.84 16.06
N THR A 187 8.13 -21.90 16.74
CA THR A 187 7.79 -20.56 16.19
C THR A 187 8.13 -19.49 17.23
N PRO A 188 9.41 -19.12 17.36
CA PRO A 188 9.88 -18.25 18.44
C PRO A 188 9.35 -16.82 18.29
N VAL A 189 8.78 -16.28 19.35
CA VAL A 189 8.47 -14.85 19.50
C VAL A 189 9.36 -14.28 20.62
N LEU A 190 10.30 -13.42 20.25
CA LEU A 190 11.30 -12.83 21.12
C LEU A 190 10.84 -11.46 21.59
N LEU A 191 11.28 -11.05 22.77
CA LEU A 191 11.08 -9.70 23.30
C LEU A 191 12.38 -8.93 23.25
N THR A 192 12.31 -7.62 22.95
CA THR A 192 13.48 -6.75 22.96
C THR A 192 14.05 -6.56 24.37
N THR A 193 15.38 -6.43 24.48
CA THR A 193 16.09 -6.35 25.75
C THR A 193 16.81 -5.02 25.98
N GLY A 194 16.77 -4.10 25.03
CA GLY A 194 17.45 -2.81 25.10
C GLY A 194 16.93 -1.88 26.18
N GLU A 195 17.51 -0.71 26.27
CA GLU A 195 17.06 0.35 27.17
C GLU A 195 15.66 0.84 26.82
N ALA A 196 14.98 1.43 27.80
CA ALA A 196 13.68 2.06 27.59
C ALA A 196 13.78 3.20 26.56
N THR A 197 12.75 3.34 25.74
CA THR A 197 12.60 4.51 24.86
C THR A 197 12.43 5.78 25.67
N THR A 198 12.67 6.93 25.06
CA THR A 198 12.58 8.24 25.72
C THR A 198 11.19 8.52 26.32
N ASP A 199 10.14 7.98 25.70
CA ASP A 199 8.77 8.03 26.19
C ASP A 199 8.45 7.01 27.29
N GLY A 200 9.42 6.13 27.61
CA GLY A 200 9.31 5.13 28.68
C GLY A 200 8.29 4.01 28.40
N THR A 201 7.76 3.90 27.19
CA THR A 201 6.65 2.97 26.91
C THR A 201 7.10 1.57 26.50
N ARG A 202 8.27 1.44 25.89
CA ARG A 202 8.81 0.18 25.36
C ARG A 202 10.33 0.10 25.48
N LYS A 203 10.88 -1.09 25.31
CA LYS A 203 12.32 -1.34 25.20
C LYS A 203 12.77 -1.34 23.76
N ARG A 204 13.92 -0.71 23.50
CA ARG A 204 14.50 -0.60 22.15
C ARG A 204 15.03 -1.94 21.65
N LEU A 205 15.03 -2.09 20.34
CA LEU A 205 15.69 -3.19 19.65
C LEU A 205 17.21 -2.95 19.62
N THR A 206 17.99 -3.98 19.92
CA THR A 206 19.45 -3.96 19.89
C THR A 206 20.03 -5.04 18.97
N PHE A 207 21.32 -4.95 18.67
CA PHE A 207 22.03 -6.02 17.94
C PHE A 207 22.06 -7.33 18.72
N ALA A 208 22.02 -7.30 20.04
CA ALA A 208 21.92 -8.50 20.86
C ALA A 208 20.60 -9.24 20.59
N ASP A 209 19.50 -8.52 20.42
CA ASP A 209 18.20 -9.12 20.09
C ASP A 209 18.20 -9.74 18.67
N LEU A 210 18.89 -9.10 17.71
CA LEU A 210 19.08 -9.68 16.37
C LEU A 210 19.93 -10.96 16.41
N LEU A 211 20.94 -10.99 17.28
CA LEU A 211 21.76 -12.18 17.51
C LEU A 211 20.93 -13.29 18.16
N ALA A 212 20.08 -12.95 19.13
CA ALA A 212 19.14 -13.89 19.75
C ALA A 212 18.12 -14.45 18.73
N ALA A 213 17.65 -13.62 17.78
CA ALA A 213 16.81 -14.08 16.69
C ALA A 213 17.55 -15.08 15.79
N LYS A 214 18.83 -14.82 15.48
CA LYS A 214 19.66 -15.76 14.74
C LYS A 214 19.84 -17.08 15.50
N GLU A 215 20.13 -17.02 16.80
CA GLU A 215 20.26 -18.20 17.65
C GLU A 215 18.97 -19.02 17.68
N ALA A 216 17.81 -18.35 17.81
CA ALA A 216 16.50 -19.00 17.74
C ALA A 216 16.28 -19.71 16.39
N CYS A 217 16.66 -19.08 15.25
CA CYS A 217 16.63 -19.72 13.94
C CYS A 217 17.54 -20.94 13.85
N ASP A 218 18.72 -20.88 14.43
CA ASP A 218 19.68 -22.01 14.41
C ASP A 218 19.18 -23.15 15.31
N LYS A 219 18.56 -22.86 16.44
CA LYS A 219 17.90 -23.83 17.33
C LYS A 219 16.82 -24.65 16.62
N ILE A 220 15.93 -23.99 15.87
CA ILE A 220 14.87 -24.64 15.10
C ILE A 220 15.37 -25.25 13.78
N LYS A 221 16.69 -25.26 13.55
CA LYS A 221 17.34 -25.78 12.33
C LYS A 221 16.85 -25.15 11.03
N MET A 222 16.47 -23.84 11.09
CA MET A 222 16.12 -23.09 9.89
C MET A 222 17.33 -22.96 8.96
N PRO A 223 17.20 -23.19 7.64
CA PRO A 223 18.31 -23.02 6.69
C PRO A 223 18.93 -21.63 6.81
N LYS A 224 20.28 -21.54 6.70
CA LYS A 224 21.02 -20.27 6.86
C LYS A 224 20.91 -19.34 5.63
N LYS A 225 20.51 -19.89 4.50
CA LYS A 225 20.32 -19.16 3.24
C LYS A 225 18.88 -18.70 3.14
N ASP A 226 18.67 -17.55 2.52
CA ASP A 226 17.34 -16.98 2.26
C ASP A 226 16.47 -16.71 3.52
N ARG A 227 17.10 -16.33 4.61
CA ARG A 227 16.42 -15.78 5.78
C ARG A 227 16.09 -14.33 5.53
N ILE A 228 14.83 -13.96 5.68
CA ILE A 228 14.34 -12.61 5.53
C ILE A 228 13.89 -12.10 6.90
N LEU A 229 14.23 -10.83 7.20
CA LEU A 229 13.77 -10.11 8.38
C LEU A 229 13.10 -8.82 7.93
N VAL A 230 11.82 -8.68 8.21
CA VAL A 230 11.04 -7.47 7.95
C VAL A 230 10.88 -6.72 9.27
N LEU A 231 11.57 -5.60 9.37
CA LEU A 231 11.52 -4.72 10.54
C LEU A 231 10.36 -3.75 10.44
N CYS A 232 9.71 -3.48 11.56
CA CYS A 232 8.84 -2.32 11.69
C CYS A 232 9.68 -1.04 11.82
N SER A 233 9.13 0.12 11.43
CA SER A 233 9.86 1.39 11.46
C SER A 233 10.35 1.78 12.84
N GLU A 234 9.63 1.43 13.91
CA GLU A 234 10.10 1.63 15.29
C GLU A 234 11.43 0.93 15.55
N HIS A 235 11.57 -0.34 15.14
CA HIS A 235 12.79 -1.12 15.32
C HIS A 235 13.95 -0.64 14.43
N VAL A 236 13.67 -0.18 13.23
CA VAL A 236 14.69 0.43 12.35
C VAL A 236 15.24 1.71 13.00
N ASN A 237 14.35 2.57 13.50
CA ASN A 237 14.73 3.80 14.18
C ASN A 237 15.55 3.53 15.46
N ASP A 238 15.21 2.48 16.22
CA ASP A 238 16.00 2.07 17.39
C ASP A 238 17.43 1.70 17.00
N LEU A 239 17.60 0.90 15.96
CA LEU A 239 18.93 0.50 15.46
C LEU A 239 19.70 1.70 14.92
N LEU A 240 19.06 2.60 14.21
CA LEU A 240 19.66 3.84 13.72
C LEU A 240 20.07 4.78 14.85
N ALA A 241 19.32 4.81 15.95
CA ALA A 241 19.63 5.66 17.09
C ALA A 241 20.82 5.14 17.93
N THR A 242 20.89 3.83 18.12
CA THR A 242 21.81 3.20 19.10
C THR A 242 23.05 2.60 18.45
N GLU A 243 22.97 2.10 17.20
CA GLU A 243 23.98 1.25 16.61
C GLU A 243 24.74 1.92 15.47
N GLN A 244 25.96 2.41 15.73
CA GLN A 244 26.80 3.07 14.73
C GLN A 244 27.07 2.19 13.50
N LYS A 245 27.32 0.89 13.71
CA LYS A 245 27.57 -0.06 12.62
C LYS A 245 26.35 -0.23 11.69
N PHE A 246 25.15 -0.13 12.24
CA PHE A 246 23.94 -0.18 11.42
C PHE A 246 23.80 1.09 10.56
N LYS A 247 24.12 2.26 11.11
CA LYS A 247 24.15 3.52 10.36
C LYS A 247 25.08 3.46 9.15
N GLU A 248 26.26 2.86 9.31
CA GLU A 248 27.25 2.73 8.26
C GLU A 248 26.82 1.77 7.14
N HIS A 249 26.01 0.77 7.48
CA HIS A 249 25.49 -0.22 6.53
C HIS A 249 24.07 0.07 6.06
N TYR A 250 23.42 1.09 6.58
CA TYR A 250 22.08 1.50 6.17
C TYR A 250 22.15 2.13 4.77
N ASN A 251 21.88 1.30 3.78
CA ASN A 251 21.80 1.72 2.41
C ASN A 251 20.53 1.14 1.79
N ILE A 252 19.61 2.05 1.45
CA ILE A 252 18.35 1.66 0.80
C ILE A 252 18.68 1.34 -0.66
N ASN A 253 18.58 0.08 -1.02
CA ASN A 253 18.47 -0.30 -2.42
C ASN A 253 17.04 -0.02 -2.88
N GLN A 254 16.84 1.11 -3.56
CA GLN A 254 15.53 1.57 -4.03
C GLN A 254 14.83 0.55 -4.94
N THR A 255 15.59 -0.30 -5.62
CA THR A 255 15.04 -1.32 -6.51
C THR A 255 14.47 -2.52 -5.75
N GLU A 256 15.10 -2.91 -4.65
CA GLU A 256 14.73 -4.10 -3.88
C GLU A 256 14.11 -3.79 -2.52
N GLY A 257 14.15 -2.53 -2.05
CA GLY A 257 13.70 -2.12 -0.72
C GLY A 257 14.49 -2.74 0.43
N LYS A 258 15.66 -3.31 0.13
CA LYS A 258 16.53 -3.96 1.10
C LYS A 258 17.44 -2.93 1.77
N ILE A 259 17.39 -2.85 3.08
CA ILE A 259 18.17 -1.85 3.84
C ILE A 259 19.52 -2.37 4.32
N ALA A 260 19.63 -3.64 4.67
CA ALA A 260 20.89 -4.20 5.15
C ALA A 260 20.94 -5.73 5.01
N ARG A 261 22.13 -6.30 5.21
CA ARG A 261 22.32 -7.74 5.41
C ARG A 261 23.17 -7.97 6.64
N LEU A 262 22.56 -8.47 7.71
CA LEU A 262 23.20 -8.70 8.99
C LEU A 262 22.85 -10.08 9.55
N TYR A 263 23.83 -10.74 10.19
CA TYR A 263 23.67 -12.05 10.84
C TYR A 263 23.02 -13.14 9.96
N GLY A 264 23.14 -13.00 8.64
CA GLY A 264 22.56 -13.95 7.67
C GLY A 264 21.10 -13.65 7.30
N PHE A 265 20.52 -12.57 7.81
CA PHE A 265 19.23 -12.06 7.38
C PHE A 265 19.38 -11.00 6.29
N ASP A 266 18.53 -11.06 5.28
CA ASP A 266 18.26 -9.95 4.40
C ASP A 266 17.18 -9.09 5.05
N ILE A 267 17.50 -7.82 5.37
CA ILE A 267 16.66 -6.92 6.18
C ILE A 267 15.89 -5.97 5.27
N TYR A 268 14.59 -5.89 5.52
CA TYR A 268 13.64 -4.98 4.85
C TYR A 268 12.89 -4.17 5.90
N GLU A 269 12.39 -3.00 5.53
CA GLU A 269 11.52 -2.18 6.36
C GLU A 269 10.11 -2.22 5.82
N TYR A 270 9.13 -2.34 6.70
CA TYR A 270 7.71 -2.26 6.35
C TYR A 270 6.84 -1.86 7.53
N ASP A 271 6.00 -0.84 7.32
CA ASP A 271 5.18 -0.24 8.38
C ASP A 271 3.95 -1.09 8.75
N GLY A 272 3.42 -1.87 7.81
CA GLY A 272 2.23 -2.69 7.99
C GLY A 272 2.44 -4.02 8.73
N THR A 273 3.47 -4.13 9.60
CA THR A 273 3.75 -5.35 10.35
C THR A 273 2.72 -5.59 11.47
N PRO A 274 2.48 -6.87 11.87
CA PRO A 274 1.42 -7.22 12.80
C PRO A 274 1.71 -6.78 14.23
N TYR A 275 0.64 -6.62 15.02
CA TYR A 275 0.69 -6.33 16.45
C TYR A 275 0.57 -7.60 17.28
N TYR A 276 1.27 -7.61 18.40
CA TYR A 276 1.28 -8.70 19.38
C TYR A 276 0.94 -8.19 20.79
N LYS A 277 0.20 -9.01 21.53
CA LYS A 277 0.07 -8.86 22.98
C LYS A 277 1.37 -9.27 23.62
N VAL A 278 2.05 -8.31 24.29
CA VAL A 278 3.40 -8.53 24.83
C VAL A 278 3.40 -9.61 25.90
N ALA A 279 2.44 -9.55 26.84
CA ALA A 279 2.36 -10.49 27.98
C ALA A 279 2.21 -11.97 27.56
N GLY A 280 1.39 -12.22 26.52
CA GLY A 280 1.13 -13.59 26.03
C GLY A 280 1.95 -13.97 24.80
N LYS A 281 2.78 -13.07 24.26
CA LYS A 281 3.52 -13.25 23.00
C LYS A 281 2.63 -13.81 21.87
N SER A 282 1.40 -13.36 21.83
CA SER A 282 0.36 -13.83 20.88
C SER A 282 -0.01 -12.70 19.91
N LYS A 283 -0.15 -13.07 18.65
CA LYS A 283 -0.54 -12.15 17.58
C LYS A 283 -2.00 -11.72 17.73
N LEU A 284 -2.30 -10.46 17.52
CA LEU A 284 -3.67 -9.98 17.41
C LEU A 284 -4.34 -10.55 16.16
N ALA A 285 -5.67 -10.76 16.23
CA ALA A 285 -6.45 -11.14 15.07
C ALA A 285 -6.40 -10.06 13.98
N TRP A 286 -6.56 -10.45 12.73
CA TRP A 286 -6.64 -9.53 11.62
C TRP A 286 -7.79 -8.53 11.81
N GLY A 287 -7.48 -7.24 11.66
CA GLY A 287 -8.47 -6.16 11.85
C GLY A 287 -8.73 -5.75 13.31
N ALA A 288 -8.09 -6.40 14.28
CA ALA A 288 -8.18 -5.97 15.67
C ALA A 288 -7.45 -4.63 15.89
N VAL A 289 -8.05 -3.75 16.67
CA VAL A 289 -7.43 -2.47 17.04
C VAL A 289 -6.44 -2.71 18.20
N PRO A 290 -5.14 -2.37 18.02
CA PRO A 290 -4.16 -2.58 19.07
C PRO A 290 -4.36 -1.62 20.24
N SER A 291 -4.14 -2.10 21.46
CA SER A 291 -4.11 -1.27 22.67
C SER A 291 -2.71 -0.72 22.90
N SER A 292 -2.59 0.60 23.03
CA SER A 292 -1.29 1.25 23.24
C SER A 292 -0.58 0.84 24.55
N SER A 293 -1.30 0.30 25.51
CA SER A 293 -0.74 -0.12 26.81
C SER A 293 -0.18 -1.55 26.82
N THR A 294 -0.76 -2.47 26.04
CA THR A 294 -0.45 -3.91 26.10
C THR A 294 0.12 -4.49 24.82
N ASP A 295 -0.14 -3.83 23.70
CA ASP A 295 0.16 -4.37 22.39
C ASP A 295 1.28 -3.57 21.72
N ARG A 296 2.17 -4.25 21.03
CA ARG A 296 3.29 -3.64 20.31
C ARG A 296 3.41 -4.23 18.91
N GLN A 297 3.88 -3.39 18.00
CA GLN A 297 4.18 -3.81 16.64
C GLN A 297 5.41 -4.74 16.66
N ALA A 298 5.37 -5.77 15.82
CA ALA A 298 6.41 -6.78 15.77
C ALA A 298 7.14 -6.75 14.43
N SER A 299 8.44 -7.00 14.48
CA SER A 299 9.22 -7.37 13.30
C SER A 299 9.12 -8.87 13.07
N VAL A 300 9.05 -9.30 11.82
CA VAL A 300 8.82 -10.70 11.45
C VAL A 300 10.03 -11.23 10.71
N PHE A 301 10.54 -12.40 11.12
CA PHE A 301 11.57 -13.11 10.38
C PHE A 301 11.04 -14.46 9.90
N TYR A 302 11.50 -14.85 8.71
CA TYR A 302 11.04 -16.08 8.09
C TYR A 302 12.03 -16.63 7.07
N PHE A 303 11.84 -17.90 6.74
CA PHE A 303 12.58 -18.60 5.69
C PHE A 303 11.79 -18.52 4.38
N ASN A 304 12.34 -17.84 3.39
CA ASN A 304 11.65 -17.61 2.11
C ASN A 304 11.26 -18.89 1.36
N GLY A 305 12.06 -19.94 1.46
CA GLY A 305 11.80 -21.20 0.75
C GLY A 305 10.53 -21.96 1.20
N ARG A 306 9.94 -21.60 2.33
CA ARG A 306 8.69 -22.15 2.85
C ARG A 306 7.50 -21.21 2.78
N MET A 307 7.68 -20.06 2.10
CA MET A 307 6.60 -19.10 1.87
C MET A 307 6.01 -19.30 0.49
N MET A 308 4.71 -19.06 0.38
CA MET A 308 3.98 -19.06 -0.87
C MET A 308 3.14 -17.81 -1.02
N LYS A 309 3.01 -17.36 -2.26
CA LYS A 309 1.96 -16.41 -2.65
C LYS A 309 1.24 -16.95 -3.88
N ALA A 310 -0.04 -16.63 -3.98
CA ALA A 310 -0.81 -16.93 -5.17
C ALA A 310 -1.81 -15.82 -5.44
N ASN A 311 -1.89 -15.42 -6.68
CA ASN A 311 -2.85 -14.46 -7.18
C ASN A 311 -3.89 -15.20 -8.02
N GLY A 312 -5.16 -14.99 -7.67
CA GLY A 312 -6.28 -15.45 -8.46
C GLY A 312 -6.73 -14.40 -9.47
N SER A 313 -7.98 -14.49 -9.88
CA SER A 313 -8.59 -13.56 -10.82
C SER A 313 -8.79 -12.16 -10.22
N VAL A 314 -8.88 -11.17 -11.10
CA VAL A 314 -9.29 -9.81 -10.75
C VAL A 314 -10.57 -9.52 -11.51
N GLN A 315 -11.61 -9.12 -10.80
CA GLN A 315 -12.88 -8.71 -11.40
C GLN A 315 -13.08 -7.21 -11.20
N PHE A 316 -13.44 -6.56 -12.28
CA PHE A 316 -13.83 -5.16 -12.31
C PHE A 316 -15.34 -5.07 -12.47
N TYR A 317 -16.00 -4.43 -11.52
CA TYR A 317 -17.43 -4.18 -11.54
C TYR A 317 -17.65 -2.72 -11.89
N HIS A 318 -18.46 -2.48 -12.92
CA HIS A 318 -18.78 -1.15 -13.40
C HIS A 318 -20.27 -1.06 -13.70
N SER A 319 -20.91 -0.01 -13.19
CA SER A 319 -22.26 0.39 -13.59
C SER A 319 -22.16 1.74 -14.30
N GLU A 320 -22.72 1.83 -15.51
CA GLU A 320 -22.70 3.04 -16.33
C GLU A 320 -23.72 4.06 -15.82
N ALA A 321 -23.39 5.35 -15.91
CA ALA A 321 -24.28 6.45 -15.56
C ALA A 321 -25.61 6.42 -16.34
N SER A 322 -25.58 5.94 -17.58
CA SER A 322 -26.75 5.74 -18.43
C SER A 322 -27.82 4.80 -17.83
N LYS A 323 -27.42 3.91 -16.91
CA LYS A 323 -28.29 2.97 -16.21
C LYS A 323 -28.78 3.46 -14.86
N ASP A 324 -28.16 4.52 -14.33
CA ASP A 324 -28.57 5.18 -13.05
C ASP A 324 -29.33 6.47 -13.36
N THR A 325 -30.63 6.33 -13.56
CA THR A 325 -31.53 7.46 -13.92
C THR A 325 -31.73 8.45 -12.76
N LEU A 326 -31.36 8.09 -11.54
CA LEU A 326 -31.57 8.95 -10.36
C LEU A 326 -30.40 9.88 -10.08
N TYR A 327 -29.17 9.38 -10.30
CA TYR A 327 -27.97 10.10 -9.89
C TYR A 327 -26.96 10.33 -11.02
N HIS A 328 -27.19 9.79 -12.22
CA HIS A 328 -26.32 9.93 -13.39
C HIS A 328 -24.85 9.68 -13.06
N ARG A 329 -24.55 8.56 -12.37
CA ARG A 329 -23.23 8.24 -11.87
C ARG A 329 -22.73 6.89 -12.36
N ASN A 330 -21.46 6.82 -12.64
CA ASN A 330 -20.74 5.57 -12.85
C ASN A 330 -20.31 5.02 -11.47
N LEU A 331 -20.59 3.76 -11.18
CA LEU A 331 -20.13 3.08 -9.98
C LEU A 331 -18.99 2.13 -10.36
N VAL A 332 -17.91 2.19 -9.61
CA VAL A 332 -16.71 1.40 -9.85
C VAL A 332 -16.27 0.70 -8.58
N ASN A 333 -16.07 -0.62 -8.65
CA ASN A 333 -15.39 -1.35 -7.61
C ASN A 333 -14.58 -2.52 -8.19
N PHE A 334 -13.69 -3.08 -7.38
CA PHE A 334 -12.83 -4.19 -7.76
C PHE A 334 -12.91 -5.30 -6.73
N ARG A 335 -12.82 -6.52 -7.22
CA ARG A 335 -12.58 -7.72 -6.41
C ARG A 335 -11.32 -8.41 -6.92
N LYS A 336 -10.42 -8.76 -6.00
CA LYS A 336 -9.22 -9.52 -6.31
C LYS A 336 -9.12 -10.73 -5.36
N TRP A 337 -8.81 -11.89 -5.92
CA TRP A 337 -8.45 -13.07 -5.15
C TRP A 337 -6.94 -13.17 -5.02
N GLY A 338 -6.48 -13.59 -3.85
CA GLY A 338 -5.06 -13.78 -3.59
C GLY A 338 -4.82 -14.29 -2.18
N ILE A 339 -3.68 -14.93 -1.98
CA ILE A 339 -3.26 -15.40 -0.67
C ILE A 339 -1.73 -15.36 -0.57
N CYS A 340 -1.24 -15.12 0.63
CA CYS A 340 0.16 -15.28 0.97
C CYS A 340 0.23 -15.87 2.37
N LEU A 341 0.89 -17.02 2.51
CA LEU A 341 1.02 -17.71 3.79
C LEU A 341 2.23 -18.66 3.82
N PRO A 342 2.67 -19.11 4.99
CA PRO A 342 3.67 -20.17 5.08
C PRO A 342 3.05 -21.52 4.69
N LEU A 343 3.73 -22.30 3.85
CA LEU A 343 3.38 -23.68 3.54
C LEU A 343 3.38 -24.54 4.82
N LYS A 344 4.40 -24.33 5.64
CA LYS A 344 4.53 -24.89 6.97
C LYS A 344 5.10 -23.81 7.89
N SER A 345 4.37 -23.37 8.90
CA SER A 345 4.79 -22.34 9.84
C SER A 345 5.86 -22.83 10.82
N GLU A 346 5.80 -24.10 11.21
CA GLU A 346 6.78 -24.69 12.10
C GLU A 346 8.20 -24.64 11.53
N ASN A 347 9.14 -24.24 12.36
CA ASN A 347 10.58 -24.12 12.02
C ASN A 347 10.88 -23.21 10.83
N SER A 348 9.98 -22.28 10.50
CA SER A 348 10.16 -21.40 9.34
C SER A 348 9.83 -19.92 9.58
N VAL A 349 9.16 -19.60 10.67
CA VAL A 349 8.74 -18.23 11.01
C VAL A 349 9.03 -17.88 12.46
N GLY A 350 9.22 -16.60 12.73
CA GLY A 350 9.33 -16.07 14.07
C GLY A 350 9.07 -14.56 14.09
N ALA A 351 9.05 -13.97 15.28
CA ALA A 351 8.82 -12.54 15.44
C ALA A 351 9.69 -11.95 16.56
N ILE A 352 9.94 -10.65 16.48
CA ILE A 352 10.57 -9.84 17.53
C ILE A 352 9.58 -8.76 17.89
N VAL A 353 9.20 -8.68 19.16
CA VAL A 353 8.20 -7.75 19.70
C VAL A 353 8.89 -6.83 20.71
N SER A 354 8.60 -5.53 20.66
CA SER A 354 9.08 -4.61 21.69
C SER A 354 8.54 -5.01 23.06
N ALA A 355 9.43 -5.23 24.05
CA ALA A 355 9.01 -5.46 25.42
C ALA A 355 8.41 -4.18 26.01
N LEU A 356 7.45 -4.33 26.92
CA LEU A 356 6.97 -3.22 27.73
C LEU A 356 8.06 -2.82 28.74
N ASN A 357 8.16 -1.54 29.00
CA ASN A 357 8.95 -1.05 30.12
C ASN A 357 8.10 -1.25 31.39
N ALA A 358 8.59 -2.09 32.29
CA ALA A 358 7.92 -2.41 33.55
C ALA A 358 8.06 -1.26 34.55
#